data_e1f032f93c57eab009fd31a450111d3a
#
_entry.id   e1f032f93c57eab009fd31a450111d3a
#
_cell.length_a   1.000
_cell.length_b   1.000
_cell.length_c   1.000
_cell.angle_alpha   90.00
_cell.angle_beta   90.00
_cell.angle_gamma   90.00
#
_symmetry.space_group_name_H-M   'P 1'
#
loop_
_entity.id
_entity.type
_entity.pdbx_description
1 polymer ?
#
loop_
_entity_poly.entity_id
_entity_poly.type
_entity_poly.pdbx_seq_one_letter_code
_entity_poly.pdbx_strand_id
1 'polypeptide(L)'
;SILLSWILGVIAITAGTAIIIFAFTAWSPVRGSLVSISEGLHSANAAIELIGKDFGTSSSLVSEVSNSIRSMEEIVQETWITINNISETTEDLRRLVLTVGESLENLPPTITSMLGGNYFSEAISSLYNTYYSSGEMISQMEHLSVTLQPLEPILEEVADGVDSLAGDLFSTEEAFSEATQHLSMAAEAIEKAADSSVLPLVAAGTGFIPLLVGLYLIIQGIALGRLYSATADHDEIDMENTV
;
A
#
# COMPACT_ATOMS: atom_id res chain seq x y z
N SER A 1 10.91 5.82 9.11
CA SER A 1 11.74 4.63 8.87
C SER A 1 13.19 4.97 8.54
N ILE A 2 13.50 5.94 7.67
CA ILE A 2 14.90 6.38 7.37
C ILE A 2 15.66 6.72 8.65
N LEU A 3 15.00 7.39 9.59
CA LEU A 3 15.59 7.80 10.87
C LEU A 3 15.99 6.58 11.75
N LEU A 4 15.19 5.51 11.70
CA LEU A 4 15.48 4.28 12.43
C LEU A 4 16.71 3.53 11.86
N SER A 5 16.85 3.47 10.54
CA SER A 5 18.01 2.89 9.85
C SER A 5 19.30 3.64 10.20
N TRP A 6 19.26 4.98 10.26
CA TRP A 6 20.38 5.81 10.67
C TRP A 6 20.77 5.59 12.14
N ILE A 7 19.79 5.53 13.05
CA ILE A 7 20.03 5.30 14.48
C ILE A 7 20.68 3.94 14.70
N LEU A 8 20.16 2.89 14.09
CA LEU A 8 20.73 1.53 14.19
C LEU A 8 22.12 1.45 13.56
N GLY A 9 22.35 2.11 12.43
CA GLY A 9 23.66 2.19 11.79
C GLY A 9 24.72 2.88 12.68
N VAL A 10 24.38 3.99 13.30
CA VAL A 10 25.27 4.72 14.23
C VAL A 10 25.58 3.87 15.49
N ILE A 11 24.58 3.19 16.07
CA ILE A 11 24.78 2.32 17.23
C ILE A 11 25.73 1.16 16.88
N ALA A 12 25.58 0.53 15.71
CA ALA A 12 26.42 -0.57 15.27
C ALA A 12 27.89 -0.12 15.04
N ILE A 13 28.11 1.06 14.44
CA ILE A 13 29.44 1.62 14.20
C ILE A 13 30.14 1.96 15.53
N THR A 14 29.44 2.59 16.49
CA THR A 14 30.01 2.94 17.78
C THR A 14 30.39 1.71 18.61
N ALA A 15 29.57 0.66 18.59
CA ALA A 15 29.90 -0.61 19.26
C ALA A 15 31.13 -1.28 18.63
N GLY A 16 31.22 -1.34 17.31
CA GLY A 16 32.39 -1.90 16.62
C GLY A 16 33.69 -1.14 16.91
N THR A 17 33.64 0.19 16.89
CA THR A 17 34.81 1.04 17.19
C THR A 17 35.27 0.88 18.64
N ALA A 18 34.33 0.81 19.59
CA ALA A 18 34.63 0.60 21.01
C ALA A 18 35.35 -0.76 21.21
N ILE A 19 34.90 -1.85 20.57
CA ILE A 19 35.55 -3.16 20.65
C ILE A 19 37.02 -3.09 20.17
N ILE A 20 37.28 -2.43 19.06
CA ILE A 20 38.63 -2.29 18.49
C ILE A 20 39.54 -1.51 19.44
N ILE A 21 39.10 -0.38 20.00
CA ILE A 21 39.86 0.43 20.93
C ILE A 21 40.18 -0.35 22.21
N PHE A 22 39.18 -1.06 22.77
CA PHE A 22 39.39 -1.88 23.99
C PHE A 22 40.37 -3.03 23.76
N ALA A 23 40.35 -3.68 22.59
CA ALA A 23 41.30 -4.76 22.26
C ALA A 23 42.76 -4.30 22.35
N PHE A 24 43.06 -3.02 22.06
CA PHE A 24 44.42 -2.48 22.04
C PHE A 24 44.84 -1.77 23.33
N THR A 25 43.89 -1.30 24.17
CA THR A 25 44.22 -0.41 25.29
C THR A 25 44.09 -1.01 26.70
N ALA A 26 43.35 -2.11 26.87
CA ALA A 26 43.04 -2.59 28.22
C ALA A 26 42.95 -4.11 28.31
N TRP A 27 44.09 -4.77 28.55
CA TRP A 27 44.15 -6.24 28.64
C TRP A 27 43.53 -6.83 29.91
N SER A 28 43.60 -6.14 31.07
CA SER A 28 43.17 -6.72 32.35
C SER A 28 41.67 -6.62 32.67
N PRO A 29 40.93 -5.55 32.30
CA PRO A 29 39.46 -5.47 32.51
C PRO A 29 38.63 -6.02 31.37
N VAL A 30 39.24 -6.55 30.32
CA VAL A 30 38.59 -6.87 29.00
C VAL A 30 37.50 -7.94 29.09
N ARG A 31 37.67 -8.97 29.92
CA ARG A 31 36.71 -10.06 30.01
C ARG A 31 35.30 -9.61 30.47
N GLY A 32 35.25 -8.77 31.50
CA GLY A 32 33.96 -8.22 31.97
C GLY A 32 33.26 -7.33 30.94
N SER A 33 34.05 -6.53 30.22
CA SER A 33 33.54 -5.67 29.15
C SER A 33 33.06 -6.49 27.94
N LEU A 34 33.76 -7.56 27.59
CA LEU A 34 33.33 -8.44 26.50
C LEU A 34 32.02 -9.19 26.81
N VAL A 35 31.84 -9.65 28.07
CA VAL A 35 30.57 -10.23 28.51
C VAL A 35 29.43 -9.22 28.40
N SER A 36 29.64 -7.98 28.91
CA SER A 36 28.62 -6.91 28.80
C SER A 36 28.29 -6.54 27.35
N ILE A 37 29.28 -6.57 26.45
CA ILE A 37 29.08 -6.34 25.03
C ILE A 37 28.28 -7.50 24.40
N SER A 38 28.58 -8.76 24.73
CA SER A 38 27.81 -9.91 24.29
C SER A 38 26.35 -9.84 24.76
N GLU A 39 26.12 -9.49 26.02
CA GLU A 39 24.76 -9.26 26.55
C GLU A 39 24.05 -8.12 25.82
N GLY A 40 24.76 -7.02 25.52
CA GLY A 40 24.23 -5.91 24.74
C GLY A 40 23.87 -6.31 23.30
N LEU A 41 24.70 -7.12 22.66
CA LEU A 41 24.43 -7.67 21.33
C LEU A 41 23.23 -8.64 21.33
N HIS A 42 23.09 -9.49 22.36
CA HIS A 42 21.91 -10.34 22.50
C HIS A 42 20.64 -9.51 22.70
N SER A 43 20.70 -8.44 23.50
CA SER A 43 19.56 -7.54 23.68
C SER A 43 19.21 -6.79 22.39
N ALA A 44 20.22 -6.33 21.63
CA ALA A 44 20.03 -5.70 20.33
C ALA A 44 19.45 -6.69 19.31
N ASN A 45 19.94 -7.93 19.32
CA ASN A 45 19.45 -9.00 18.47
C ASN A 45 17.95 -9.28 18.72
N ALA A 46 17.56 -9.40 20.01
CA ALA A 46 16.15 -9.60 20.37
C ALA A 46 15.27 -8.41 19.94
N ALA A 47 15.77 -7.19 20.07
CA ALA A 47 15.04 -5.99 19.62
C ALA A 47 14.88 -5.96 18.08
N ILE A 48 15.93 -6.30 17.35
CA ILE A 48 15.91 -6.36 15.88
C ILE A 48 14.97 -7.47 15.39
N GLU A 49 14.98 -8.63 16.04
CA GLU A 49 14.05 -9.73 15.73
C GLU A 49 12.58 -9.32 15.90
N LEU A 50 12.26 -8.61 16.99
CA LEU A 50 10.92 -8.05 17.21
C LEU A 50 10.51 -7.06 16.12
N ILE A 51 11.43 -6.16 15.76
CA ILE A 51 11.19 -5.17 14.69
C ILE A 51 10.97 -5.90 13.36
N GLY A 52 11.81 -6.87 13.00
CA GLY A 52 11.64 -7.66 11.80
C GLY A 52 10.28 -8.35 11.73
N LYS A 53 9.84 -8.96 12.83
CA LYS A 53 8.52 -9.58 12.93
C LYS A 53 7.38 -8.58 12.74
N ASP A 54 7.52 -7.37 13.28
CA ASP A 54 6.52 -6.32 13.08
C ASP A 54 6.44 -5.87 11.60
N PHE A 55 7.57 -5.84 10.88
CA PHE A 55 7.60 -5.58 9.44
C PHE A 55 6.92 -6.70 8.65
N GLY A 56 7.15 -7.98 8.97
CA GLY A 56 6.47 -9.11 8.35
C GLY A 56 4.96 -9.06 8.55
N THR A 57 4.51 -8.74 9.77
CA THR A 57 3.08 -8.55 10.06
C THR A 57 2.50 -7.38 9.26
N SER A 58 3.23 -6.27 9.16
CA SER A 58 2.83 -5.09 8.39
C SER A 58 2.74 -5.39 6.90
N SER A 59 3.70 -6.15 6.34
CA SER A 59 3.67 -6.61 4.95
C SER A 59 2.41 -7.44 4.65
N SER A 60 2.06 -8.36 5.54
CA SER A 60 0.84 -9.16 5.42
C SER A 60 -0.43 -8.30 5.41
N LEU A 61 -0.53 -7.33 6.33
CA LEU A 61 -1.67 -6.41 6.39
C LEU A 61 -1.77 -5.53 5.13
N VAL A 62 -0.64 -5.04 4.63
CA VAL A 62 -0.58 -4.25 3.39
C VAL A 62 -1.03 -5.09 2.20
N SER A 63 -0.63 -6.37 2.14
CA SER A 63 -1.09 -7.31 1.10
C SER A 63 -2.61 -7.57 1.17
N GLU A 64 -3.20 -7.66 2.38
CA GLU A 64 -4.65 -7.75 2.55
C GLU A 64 -5.37 -6.48 2.07
N VAL A 65 -4.77 -5.32 2.29
CA VAL A 65 -5.29 -4.03 1.77
C VAL A 65 -5.26 -4.03 0.23
N SER A 66 -4.17 -4.49 -0.40
CA SER A 66 -4.09 -4.61 -1.86
C SER A 66 -5.21 -5.51 -2.41
N ASN A 67 -5.41 -6.68 -1.82
CA ASN A 67 -6.51 -7.58 -2.21
C ASN A 67 -7.89 -6.93 -2.05
N SER A 68 -8.08 -6.12 -1.00
CA SER A 68 -9.34 -5.39 -0.80
C SER A 68 -9.54 -4.32 -1.88
N ILE A 69 -8.49 -3.62 -2.29
CA ILE A 69 -8.54 -2.62 -3.37
C ILE A 69 -8.86 -3.29 -4.71
N ARG A 70 -8.26 -4.45 -5.04
CA ARG A 70 -8.59 -5.23 -6.23
C ARG A 70 -10.05 -5.71 -6.24
N SER A 71 -10.58 -6.11 -5.07
CA SER A 71 -12.01 -6.43 -4.95
C SER A 71 -12.91 -5.21 -5.16
N MET A 72 -12.46 -4.01 -4.75
CA MET A 72 -13.19 -2.76 -5.04
C MET A 72 -13.16 -2.41 -6.54
N GLU A 73 -12.04 -2.65 -7.23
CA GLU A 73 -11.92 -2.52 -8.68
C GLU A 73 -12.94 -3.40 -9.41
N GLU A 74 -13.04 -4.69 -9.05
CA GLU A 74 -14.04 -5.62 -9.60
C GLU A 74 -15.48 -5.10 -9.36
N ILE A 75 -15.79 -4.61 -8.15
CA ILE A 75 -17.11 -4.04 -7.83
C ILE A 75 -17.40 -2.80 -8.69
N VAL A 76 -16.41 -1.92 -8.89
CA VAL A 76 -16.56 -0.74 -9.74
C VAL A 76 -16.87 -1.16 -11.19
N GLN A 77 -16.14 -2.14 -11.72
CA GLN A 77 -16.35 -2.66 -13.06
C GLN A 77 -17.74 -3.31 -13.22
N GLU A 78 -18.16 -4.15 -12.28
CA GLU A 78 -19.51 -4.77 -12.29
C GLU A 78 -20.61 -3.71 -12.18
N THR A 79 -20.39 -2.69 -11.34
CA THR A 79 -21.33 -1.58 -11.18
C THR A 79 -21.45 -0.78 -12.48
N TRP A 80 -20.35 -0.48 -13.14
CA TRP A 80 -20.34 0.21 -14.43
C TRP A 80 -21.10 -0.58 -15.51
N ILE A 81 -20.86 -1.90 -15.61
CA ILE A 81 -21.60 -2.79 -16.54
C ILE A 81 -23.09 -2.78 -16.21
N THR A 82 -23.45 -2.86 -14.93
CA THR A 82 -24.84 -2.84 -14.47
C THR A 82 -25.53 -1.55 -14.85
N ILE A 83 -24.90 -0.40 -14.64
CA ILE A 83 -25.42 0.92 -15.00
C ILE A 83 -25.66 1.02 -16.50
N ASN A 84 -24.73 0.56 -17.32
CA ASN A 84 -24.89 0.57 -18.77
C ASN A 84 -26.05 -0.32 -19.23
N ASN A 85 -26.20 -1.50 -18.66
CA ASN A 85 -27.32 -2.40 -18.97
C ASN A 85 -28.68 -1.81 -18.56
N ILE A 86 -28.73 -1.14 -17.40
CA ILE A 86 -29.95 -0.45 -16.94
C ILE A 86 -30.24 0.74 -17.85
N SER A 87 -29.24 1.50 -18.25
CA SER A 87 -29.40 2.63 -19.19
C SER A 87 -29.98 2.16 -20.53
N GLU A 88 -29.45 1.09 -21.10
CA GLU A 88 -29.94 0.50 -22.35
C GLU A 88 -31.41 0.00 -22.20
N THR A 89 -31.68 -0.74 -21.13
CA THR A 89 -33.05 -1.22 -20.84
C THR A 89 -34.03 -0.06 -20.65
N THR A 90 -33.60 1.01 -20.00
CA THR A 90 -34.43 2.20 -19.79
C THR A 90 -34.69 2.93 -21.11
N GLU A 91 -33.71 3.00 -22.01
CA GLU A 91 -33.91 3.58 -23.35
C GLU A 91 -34.89 2.75 -24.18
N ASP A 92 -34.82 1.43 -24.10
CA ASP A 92 -35.77 0.53 -24.79
C ASP A 92 -37.20 0.71 -24.24
N LEU A 93 -37.35 0.79 -22.90
CA LEU A 93 -38.63 1.10 -22.27
C LEU A 93 -39.16 2.48 -22.69
N ARG A 94 -38.30 3.47 -22.76
CA ARG A 94 -38.61 4.83 -23.18
C ARG A 94 -39.17 4.84 -24.62
N ARG A 95 -38.52 4.12 -25.53
CA ARG A 95 -38.97 3.95 -26.93
C ARG A 95 -40.34 3.26 -27.00
N LEU A 96 -40.55 2.22 -26.19
CA LEU A 96 -41.82 1.48 -26.12
C LEU A 96 -42.93 2.41 -25.60
N VAL A 97 -42.68 3.18 -24.52
CA VAL A 97 -43.64 4.13 -23.95
C VAL A 97 -44.03 5.20 -24.97
N LEU A 98 -43.06 5.73 -25.72
CA LEU A 98 -43.33 6.70 -26.80
C LEU A 98 -44.20 6.08 -27.89
N THR A 99 -43.85 4.88 -28.38
CA THR A 99 -44.60 4.15 -29.42
C THR A 99 -46.04 3.87 -28.99
N VAL A 100 -46.23 3.46 -27.74
CA VAL A 100 -47.57 3.23 -27.17
C VAL A 100 -48.34 4.55 -27.06
N GLY A 101 -47.72 5.63 -26.57
CA GLY A 101 -48.31 6.94 -26.47
C GLY A 101 -48.79 7.48 -27.82
N GLU A 102 -47.92 7.44 -28.84
CA GLU A 102 -48.27 7.81 -30.23
C GLU A 102 -49.38 6.95 -30.82
N SER A 103 -49.37 5.64 -30.54
CA SER A 103 -50.39 4.73 -30.99
C SER A 103 -51.74 5.04 -30.38
N LEU A 104 -51.77 5.40 -29.11
CA LEU A 104 -52.99 5.78 -28.41
C LEU A 104 -53.53 7.15 -28.90
N GLU A 105 -52.63 8.12 -29.13
CA GLU A 105 -53.05 9.43 -29.71
C GLU A 105 -53.66 9.30 -31.08
N ASN A 106 -53.23 8.35 -31.89
CA ASN A 106 -53.73 8.12 -33.25
C ASN A 106 -55.00 7.28 -33.30
N LEU A 107 -55.60 6.90 -32.14
CA LEU A 107 -56.86 6.17 -32.13
C LEU A 107 -58.03 7.04 -32.62
N PRO A 108 -58.99 6.49 -33.37
CA PRO A 108 -60.16 7.22 -33.82
C PRO A 108 -60.97 7.80 -32.66
N PRO A 109 -61.54 9.01 -32.81
CA PRO A 109 -62.31 9.69 -31.75
C PRO A 109 -63.49 8.90 -31.21
N THR A 110 -64.04 8.01 -32.04
CA THR A 110 -65.13 7.11 -31.63
C THR A 110 -64.66 6.08 -30.60
N ILE A 111 -63.42 5.58 -30.71
CA ILE A 111 -62.82 4.64 -29.74
C ILE A 111 -62.44 5.35 -28.46
N THR A 112 -61.83 6.53 -28.53
CA THR A 112 -61.42 7.31 -27.37
C THR A 112 -62.63 7.76 -26.53
N SER A 113 -63.75 8.08 -27.16
CA SER A 113 -65.00 8.43 -26.45
C SER A 113 -65.65 7.22 -25.76
N MET A 114 -65.55 6.03 -26.34
CA MET A 114 -66.03 4.75 -25.75
C MET A 114 -65.20 4.31 -24.55
N LEU A 115 -63.91 4.63 -24.49
CA LEU A 115 -62.97 4.31 -23.41
C LEU A 115 -63.01 5.31 -22.26
N GLY A 116 -63.88 6.31 -22.31
CA GLY A 116 -63.96 7.36 -21.32
C GLY A 116 -62.84 8.41 -21.47
N GLY A 117 -63.09 9.43 -22.30
CA GLY A 117 -62.10 10.38 -22.80
C GLY A 117 -61.18 11.01 -21.76
N ASN A 118 -61.66 11.26 -20.52
CA ASN A 118 -60.80 11.80 -19.45
C ASN A 118 -59.74 10.82 -18.96
N TYR A 119 -60.10 9.55 -18.73
CA TYR A 119 -59.12 8.52 -18.31
C TYR A 119 -58.08 8.22 -19.39
N PHE A 120 -58.49 8.34 -20.65
CA PHE A 120 -57.63 8.16 -21.79
C PHE A 120 -56.57 9.27 -21.90
N SER A 121 -57.01 10.54 -21.71
CA SER A 121 -56.09 11.68 -21.66
C SER A 121 -55.13 11.60 -20.50
N GLU A 122 -55.56 11.16 -19.31
CA GLU A 122 -54.68 10.94 -18.16
C GLU A 122 -53.69 9.83 -18.41
N ALA A 123 -54.09 8.72 -19.08
CA ALA A 123 -53.19 7.64 -19.42
C ALA A 123 -52.09 8.09 -20.40
N ILE A 124 -52.45 8.86 -21.44
CA ILE A 124 -51.48 9.45 -22.37
C ILE A 124 -50.51 10.40 -21.63
N SER A 125 -51.04 11.29 -20.79
CA SER A 125 -50.21 12.22 -20.00
C SER A 125 -49.28 11.46 -19.09
N SER A 126 -49.69 10.37 -18.45
CA SER A 126 -48.84 9.50 -17.62
C SER A 126 -47.76 8.85 -18.41
N LEU A 127 -48.03 8.34 -19.65
CA LEU A 127 -47.01 7.78 -20.54
C LEU A 127 -45.93 8.80 -20.91
N TYR A 128 -46.35 10.04 -21.29
CA TYR A 128 -45.38 11.09 -21.59
C TYR A 128 -44.56 11.51 -20.36
N ASN A 129 -45.16 11.58 -19.18
CA ASN A 129 -44.42 11.84 -17.95
C ASN A 129 -43.39 10.73 -17.68
N THR A 130 -43.76 9.47 -17.90
CA THR A 130 -42.84 8.33 -17.80
C THR A 130 -41.70 8.42 -18.82
N TYR A 131 -42.00 8.83 -20.06
CA TYR A 131 -41.01 9.05 -21.10
C TYR A 131 -39.98 10.13 -20.71
N TYR A 132 -40.43 11.27 -20.18
CA TYR A 132 -39.54 12.34 -19.74
C TYR A 132 -38.72 11.95 -18.51
N SER A 133 -39.36 11.33 -17.51
CA SER A 133 -38.67 10.85 -16.29
C SER A 133 -37.62 9.76 -16.63
N SER A 134 -37.91 8.89 -17.57
CA SER A 134 -36.92 7.90 -18.06
C SER A 134 -35.73 8.57 -18.72
N GLY A 135 -35.94 9.68 -19.46
CA GLY A 135 -34.87 10.46 -20.06
C GLY A 135 -33.95 11.10 -19.02
N GLU A 136 -34.51 11.63 -17.93
CA GLU A 136 -33.72 12.15 -16.82
C GLU A 136 -32.91 11.03 -16.13
N MET A 137 -33.50 9.85 -15.95
CA MET A 137 -32.81 8.70 -15.35
C MET A 137 -31.64 8.22 -16.22
N ILE A 138 -31.80 8.17 -17.55
CA ILE A 138 -30.70 7.86 -18.47
C ILE A 138 -29.56 8.86 -18.34
N SER A 139 -29.88 10.15 -18.32
CA SER A 139 -28.85 11.20 -18.16
C SER A 139 -28.09 11.08 -16.83
N GLN A 140 -28.78 10.73 -15.74
CA GLN A 140 -28.13 10.47 -14.45
C GLN A 140 -27.23 9.23 -14.50
N MET A 141 -27.65 8.17 -15.17
CA MET A 141 -26.86 6.94 -15.36
C MET A 141 -25.63 7.19 -16.22
N GLU A 142 -25.76 7.97 -17.30
CA GLU A 142 -24.62 8.37 -18.12
C GLU A 142 -23.59 9.17 -17.31
N HIS A 143 -24.06 10.13 -16.50
CA HIS A 143 -23.20 10.90 -15.61
C HIS A 143 -22.49 10.00 -14.58
N LEU A 144 -23.19 9.02 -14.01
CA LEU A 144 -22.63 8.07 -13.06
C LEU A 144 -21.60 7.16 -13.75
N SER A 145 -21.90 6.68 -14.95
CA SER A 145 -20.97 5.86 -15.77
C SER A 145 -19.67 6.62 -16.04
N VAL A 146 -19.76 7.89 -16.45
CA VAL A 146 -18.58 8.75 -16.69
C VAL A 146 -17.78 8.98 -15.40
N THR A 147 -18.46 9.05 -14.25
CA THR A 147 -17.81 9.25 -12.95
C THR A 147 -17.10 7.97 -12.47
N LEU A 148 -17.64 6.79 -12.78
CA LEU A 148 -17.04 5.51 -12.39
C LEU A 148 -15.86 5.11 -13.28
N GLN A 149 -15.90 5.46 -14.55
CA GLN A 149 -14.88 5.07 -15.53
C GLN A 149 -13.44 5.39 -15.12
N PRO A 150 -13.11 6.56 -14.53
CA PRO A 150 -11.74 6.87 -14.09
C PRO A 150 -11.35 6.17 -12.78
N LEU A 151 -12.28 5.55 -12.04
CA LEU A 151 -11.97 4.89 -10.77
C LEU A 151 -11.23 3.58 -10.97
N GLU A 152 -11.52 2.81 -12.02
CA GLU A 152 -10.87 1.54 -12.32
C GLU A 152 -9.33 1.70 -12.44
N PRO A 153 -8.79 2.55 -13.34
CA PRO A 153 -7.34 2.71 -13.43
C PRO A 153 -6.71 3.33 -12.18
N ILE A 154 -7.45 4.14 -11.41
CA ILE A 154 -6.95 4.69 -10.14
C ILE A 154 -6.82 3.58 -9.10
N LEU A 155 -7.80 2.68 -8.99
CA LEU A 155 -7.76 1.56 -8.06
C LEU A 155 -6.65 0.58 -8.44
N GLU A 156 -6.44 0.29 -9.74
CA GLU A 156 -5.34 -0.52 -10.23
C GLU A 156 -3.97 0.09 -9.84
N GLU A 157 -3.77 1.39 -10.09
CA GLU A 157 -2.52 2.10 -9.72
C GLU A 157 -2.28 2.07 -8.20
N VAL A 158 -3.34 2.26 -7.40
CA VAL A 158 -3.25 2.20 -5.93
C VAL A 158 -2.94 0.77 -5.47
N ALA A 159 -3.58 -0.25 -6.05
CA ALA A 159 -3.29 -1.65 -5.72
C ALA A 159 -1.83 -2.01 -6.01
N ASP A 160 -1.31 -1.62 -7.17
CA ASP A 160 0.08 -1.85 -7.56
C ASP A 160 1.06 -1.10 -6.65
N GLY A 161 0.74 0.12 -6.25
CA GLY A 161 1.51 0.88 -5.27
C GLY A 161 1.55 0.21 -3.89
N VAL A 162 0.42 -0.34 -3.45
CA VAL A 162 0.29 -1.09 -2.19
C VAL A 162 1.04 -2.42 -2.27
N ASP A 163 1.00 -3.14 -3.39
CA ASP A 163 1.78 -4.36 -3.61
C ASP A 163 3.28 -4.08 -3.58
N SER A 164 3.73 -2.99 -4.21
CA SER A 164 5.12 -2.55 -4.12
C SER A 164 5.55 -2.28 -2.67
N LEU A 165 4.70 -1.59 -1.89
CA LEU A 165 4.95 -1.33 -0.47
C LEU A 165 5.03 -2.64 0.34
N ALA A 166 4.17 -3.62 0.07
CA ALA A 166 4.22 -4.93 0.71
C ALA A 166 5.55 -5.64 0.42
N GLY A 167 6.03 -5.57 -0.83
CA GLY A 167 7.33 -6.09 -1.25
C GLY A 167 8.50 -5.41 -0.55
N ASP A 168 8.46 -4.09 -0.41
CA ASP A 168 9.50 -3.31 0.29
C ASP A 168 9.54 -3.65 1.79
N LEU A 169 8.38 -3.83 2.43
CA LEU A 169 8.26 -4.26 3.82
C LEU A 169 8.82 -5.67 4.02
N PHE A 170 8.51 -6.60 3.11
CA PHE A 170 9.05 -7.96 3.13
C PHE A 170 10.58 -7.97 2.96
N SER A 171 11.11 -7.21 2.02
CA SER A 171 12.56 -7.07 1.82
C SER A 171 13.24 -6.46 3.07
N THR A 172 12.55 -5.59 3.79
CA THR A 172 13.02 -5.00 5.04
C THR A 172 13.05 -6.07 6.15
N GLU A 173 12.02 -6.92 6.27
CA GLU A 173 12.00 -8.07 7.20
C GLU A 173 13.19 -9.01 6.95
N GLU A 174 13.46 -9.35 5.67
CA GLU A 174 14.57 -10.19 5.29
C GLU A 174 15.92 -9.58 5.71
N ALA A 175 16.10 -8.26 5.49
CA ALA A 175 17.29 -7.54 5.92
C ALA A 175 17.46 -7.54 7.45
N PHE A 176 16.39 -7.44 8.22
CA PHE A 176 16.43 -7.57 9.67
C PHE A 176 16.76 -8.99 10.11
N SER A 177 16.24 -10.01 9.44
CA SER A 177 16.57 -11.41 9.70
C SER A 177 18.07 -11.68 9.45
N GLU A 178 18.62 -11.15 8.37
CA GLU A 178 20.05 -11.25 8.06
C GLU A 178 20.91 -10.51 9.11
N ALA A 179 20.50 -9.30 9.51
CA ALA A 179 21.16 -8.54 10.58
C ALA A 179 21.13 -9.30 11.91
N THR A 180 20.04 -9.94 12.26
CA THR A 180 19.89 -10.81 13.44
C THR A 180 20.90 -11.94 13.43
N GLN A 181 21.05 -12.64 12.29
CA GLN A 181 22.02 -13.69 12.14
C GLN A 181 23.47 -13.19 12.34
N HIS A 182 23.81 -12.04 11.75
CA HIS A 182 25.14 -11.46 11.92
C HIS A 182 25.43 -11.02 13.36
N LEU A 183 24.45 -10.44 14.04
CA LEU A 183 24.58 -10.06 15.45
C LEU A 183 24.73 -11.29 16.36
N SER A 184 23.99 -12.35 16.10
CA SER A 184 24.12 -13.61 16.84
C SER A 184 25.51 -14.20 16.69
N MET A 185 26.02 -14.28 15.44
CA MET A 185 27.39 -14.74 15.18
C MET A 185 28.44 -13.86 15.84
N ALA A 186 28.26 -12.55 15.86
CA ALA A 186 29.15 -11.62 16.53
C ALA A 186 29.14 -11.81 18.06
N ALA A 187 27.96 -11.96 18.66
CA ALA A 187 27.82 -12.24 20.09
C ALA A 187 28.51 -13.54 20.50
N GLU A 188 28.30 -14.62 19.75
CA GLU A 188 28.93 -15.93 19.98
C GLU A 188 30.47 -15.86 19.82
N ALA A 189 30.96 -15.11 18.81
CA ALA A 189 32.41 -14.92 18.61
C ALA A 189 33.02 -14.12 19.76
N ILE A 190 32.35 -13.10 20.29
CA ILE A 190 32.82 -12.33 21.46
C ILE A 190 32.81 -13.19 22.72
N GLU A 191 31.79 -14.02 22.94
CA GLU A 191 31.71 -14.94 24.07
C GLU A 191 32.89 -15.98 24.03
N LYS A 192 33.13 -16.56 22.86
CA LYS A 192 34.28 -17.45 22.65
C LYS A 192 35.63 -16.73 22.86
N ALA A 193 35.72 -15.46 22.46
CA ALA A 193 36.88 -14.62 22.69
C ALA A 193 37.11 -14.32 24.16
N ALA A 194 36.04 -14.07 24.93
CA ALA A 194 36.10 -13.81 26.38
C ALA A 194 36.68 -15.02 27.15
N ASP A 195 36.48 -16.24 26.66
CA ASP A 195 37.00 -17.45 27.26
C ASP A 195 38.39 -17.89 26.72
N SER A 196 38.87 -17.24 25.67
CA SER A 196 40.11 -17.56 25.00
C SER A 196 41.32 -16.73 25.46
N SER A 197 42.47 -17.35 25.58
CA SER A 197 43.76 -16.67 25.86
C SER A 197 44.36 -15.93 24.64
N VAL A 198 43.72 -16.01 23.44
CA VAL A 198 44.16 -15.34 22.19
C VAL A 198 43.38 -14.07 21.90
N LEU A 199 42.91 -13.41 22.90
CA LEU A 199 41.92 -12.39 22.93
C LEU A 199 42.08 -11.16 22.01
N PRO A 200 43.24 -10.50 21.89
CA PRO A 200 43.28 -9.24 21.14
C PRO A 200 43.06 -9.42 19.64
N LEU A 201 43.42 -10.56 19.06
CA LEU A 201 43.32 -10.79 17.64
C LEU A 201 41.86 -11.14 17.23
N VAL A 202 41.14 -11.90 18.06
CA VAL A 202 39.76 -12.31 17.82
C VAL A 202 38.81 -11.12 18.10
N ALA A 203 39.07 -10.38 19.15
CA ALA A 203 38.26 -9.19 19.49
C ALA A 203 38.34 -8.10 18.39
N ALA A 204 39.52 -7.87 17.81
CA ALA A 204 39.69 -6.96 16.68
C ALA A 204 38.89 -7.44 15.44
N GLY A 205 38.91 -8.76 15.16
CA GLY A 205 38.19 -9.38 14.03
C GLY A 205 36.67 -9.25 14.18
N THR A 206 36.11 -9.47 15.38
CA THR A 206 34.66 -9.37 15.62
C THR A 206 34.16 -7.92 15.64
N GLY A 207 35.01 -6.92 15.94
CA GLY A 207 34.67 -5.50 15.83
C GLY A 207 34.37 -5.03 14.41
N PHE A 208 34.90 -5.73 13.39
CA PHE A 208 34.61 -5.42 11.99
C PHE A 208 33.18 -5.80 11.56
N ILE A 209 32.56 -6.83 12.17
CA ILE A 209 31.21 -7.28 11.77
C ILE A 209 30.14 -6.19 12.05
N PRO A 210 30.02 -5.63 13.27
CA PRO A 210 29.04 -4.55 13.49
C PRO A 210 29.36 -3.30 12.68
N LEU A 211 30.62 -3.00 12.37
CA LEU A 211 30.98 -1.90 11.47
C LEU A 211 30.40 -2.09 10.05
N LEU A 212 30.52 -3.29 9.51
CA LEU A 212 29.98 -3.62 8.17
C LEU A 212 28.45 -3.59 8.16
N VAL A 213 27.79 -4.12 9.19
CA VAL A 213 26.33 -4.07 9.34
C VAL A 213 25.85 -2.62 9.48
N GLY A 214 26.53 -1.80 10.26
CA GLY A 214 26.21 -0.38 10.42
C GLY A 214 26.37 0.40 9.11
N LEU A 215 27.43 0.13 8.36
CA LEU A 215 27.66 0.73 7.04
C LEU A 215 26.56 0.34 6.03
N TYR A 216 26.17 -0.92 6.02
CA TYR A 216 25.09 -1.44 5.18
C TYR A 216 23.74 -0.74 5.48
N LEU A 217 23.39 -0.61 6.77
CA LEU A 217 22.16 0.08 7.20
C LEU A 217 22.13 1.56 6.81
N ILE A 218 23.32 2.23 6.89
CA ILE A 218 23.43 3.63 6.47
C ILE A 218 23.25 3.76 4.95
N ILE A 219 23.87 2.87 4.17
CA ILE A 219 23.74 2.86 2.70
C ILE A 219 22.27 2.63 2.29
N GLN A 220 21.59 1.69 2.94
CA GLN A 220 20.15 1.46 2.71
C GLN A 220 19.30 2.67 3.10
N GLY A 221 19.59 3.31 4.23
CA GLY A 221 18.90 4.53 4.65
C GLY A 221 19.05 5.68 3.64
N ILE A 222 20.24 5.81 3.02
CA ILE A 222 20.50 6.81 1.96
C ILE A 222 19.74 6.45 0.68
N ALA A 223 19.69 5.19 0.30
CA ALA A 223 18.98 4.71 -0.89
C ALA A 223 17.46 4.97 -0.80
N LEU A 224 16.86 4.63 0.34
CA LEU A 224 15.45 4.93 0.64
C LEU A 224 15.17 6.44 0.69
N GLY A 225 16.11 7.24 1.22
CA GLY A 225 15.96 8.71 1.23
C GLY A 225 15.96 9.33 -0.16
N ARG A 226 16.77 8.81 -1.08
CA ARG A 226 16.81 9.25 -2.49
C ARG A 226 15.55 8.87 -3.27
N LEU A 227 14.98 7.70 -3.00
CA LEU A 227 13.69 7.28 -3.57
C LEU A 227 12.56 8.20 -3.12
N TYR A 228 12.53 8.55 -1.84
CA TYR A 228 11.51 9.45 -1.28
C TYR A 228 11.62 10.90 -1.81
N SER A 229 12.83 11.41 -2.01
CA SER A 229 13.02 12.74 -2.60
C SER A 229 12.68 12.78 -4.09
N ALA A 230 12.90 11.68 -4.82
CA ALA A 230 12.55 11.59 -6.25
C ALA A 230 11.03 11.52 -6.48
N THR A 231 10.26 10.92 -5.55
CA THR A 231 8.79 10.95 -5.61
C THR A 231 8.21 12.30 -5.18
N ALA A 232 8.82 13.00 -4.20
CA ALA A 232 8.38 14.33 -3.78
C ALA A 232 8.60 15.41 -4.87
N ASP A 233 9.69 15.33 -5.64
CA ASP A 233 9.94 16.22 -6.80
C ASP A 233 8.94 15.99 -7.95
N HIS A 234 8.36 14.80 -8.09
CA HIS A 234 7.34 14.52 -9.10
C HIS A 234 5.99 15.15 -8.76
N ASP A 235 5.60 15.12 -7.49
CA ASP A 235 4.33 15.71 -7.03
C ASP A 235 4.34 17.25 -7.11
N GLU A 236 5.51 17.89 -6.98
CA GLU A 236 5.65 19.36 -7.08
C GLU A 236 5.56 19.84 -8.56
N ILE A 237 6.03 19.03 -9.52
CA ILE A 237 5.98 19.35 -10.96
C ILE A 237 4.55 19.22 -11.52
N ASP A 238 3.74 18.29 -11.01
CA ASP A 238 2.34 18.12 -11.45
C ASP A 238 1.41 19.21 -10.90
N MET A 239 1.73 19.83 -9.77
CA MET A 239 0.96 20.98 -9.22
C MET A 239 1.24 22.30 -9.97
N GLU A 240 2.41 22.48 -10.57
CA GLU A 240 2.75 23.71 -11.31
C GLU A 240 2.18 23.73 -12.73
N ASN A 241 1.78 22.58 -13.27
CA ASN A 241 1.17 22.46 -14.60
C ASN A 241 -0.39 22.53 -14.61
N THR A 242 -1.03 22.76 -13.43
CA THR A 242 -2.50 22.79 -13.31
C THR A 242 -3.07 24.18 -12.95
N VAL A 243 -2.31 25.25 -13.19
CA VAL A 243 -2.79 26.65 -13.03
C VAL A 243 -2.93 27.36 -14.39
#